data_06f005a3eb559b42b3ab57b448dcb22f
#
_entry.id   06f005a3eb559b42b3ab57b448dcb22f
#
_cell.length_a   1.000
_cell.length_b   1.000
_cell.length_c   1.000
_cell.angle_alpha   90.00
_cell.angle_beta   90.00
_cell.angle_gamma   90.00
#
_symmetry.space_group_name_H-M   'P 1'
#
loop_
_entity.id
_entity.type
_entity.pdbx_description
1 polymer ?
#
loop_
_entity_poly.entity_id
_entity_poly.type
_entity_poly.pdbx_seq_one_letter_code
_entity_poly.pdbx_strand_id
1 'polypeptide(L)'
;TNEKIDVSGGWHDAGDYGRYVVPGAKSVADLLIAYDANPELFSDSIGIPESGNGVPDVLDEARYELEWMLKMQDSQTGGVHHKVSCENFPGYVMPETETDELIVTPVSTTATADFCASMAMAYEYYQKVDKDFAEKCLNAAKNAWAFLQKNPNFIFSNPSDITTGDYGDTSDIDERYWAAAQMWRATGEDTYRTALESMRVQNGMDWMEVGDYGNIAILTMDGVDTNSDLYTRAKTSILKEADKMKGLSQSNPYGVSVSKYNWGSNMGVATSGMILNLAYQMTEDSTYLDTSRSNLHYLLGNNAMGECFVTGYGTVSPEHPHHRPSMAKNQAMKGMLVGGVNSGLEDSAAKAYCANSPSAKCYVDHWESYSTNEITIYWNSPLTCLLAMNSTARTPGHDDIISGDVNQDQTVNTADVVLLQKYLLGEVSLTETQAKAADVQADNTVNGFDLAVLRQKLVQKDDNTSGKDDTKGNEPSADAEVLADFRKGATSLFEASDGWTNGNPFDCGWTKNNTSFDNGVLNLTIDKDSSGQYNYTGAEYRSLEHYHYGYYETSMKAIKNDGVVSSFFTYTGPSENNPWDEIDVEVLGKDTTKVQLNYYTNGVGNHEYMYDLGFDASEGYHTYGFDWQKDYITWH
;
A
#
# COMPACT_ATOMS: atom_id res chain seq x y z
N THR A 1 -35.02 -18.29 21.56
CA THR A 1 -35.42 -17.42 22.65
C THR A 1 -35.91 -16.11 22.08
N ASN A 2 -36.81 -15.41 22.76
CA ASN A 2 -37.23 -14.03 22.40
C ASN A 2 -36.37 -12.97 23.10
N GLU A 3 -35.19 -13.35 23.56
CA GLU A 3 -34.24 -12.44 24.20
C GLU A 3 -33.52 -11.62 23.13
N LYS A 4 -33.37 -10.32 23.35
CA LYS A 4 -32.67 -9.40 22.45
C LYS A 4 -31.47 -8.83 23.20
N ILE A 5 -30.33 -8.82 22.52
CA ILE A 5 -29.11 -8.21 23.02
C ILE A 5 -28.63 -7.11 22.05
N ASP A 6 -27.87 -6.13 22.54
CA ASP A 6 -27.21 -5.15 21.70
C ASP A 6 -26.03 -5.81 20.98
N VAL A 7 -26.06 -5.79 19.67
CA VAL A 7 -25.00 -6.31 18.80
C VAL A 7 -24.48 -5.23 17.83
N SER A 8 -24.73 -3.95 18.13
CA SER A 8 -24.25 -2.85 17.30
C SER A 8 -22.72 -2.71 17.33
N GLY A 9 -22.13 -2.29 16.23
CA GLY A 9 -20.66 -2.18 16.07
C GLY A 9 -20.04 -3.46 15.54
N GLY A 10 -18.72 -3.52 15.53
CA GLY A 10 -17.91 -4.61 15.00
C GLY A 10 -17.77 -4.60 13.47
N TRP A 11 -16.71 -5.24 12.98
CA TRP A 11 -16.42 -5.32 11.55
C TRP A 11 -17.32 -6.30 10.84
N HIS A 12 -17.77 -5.96 9.64
CA HIS A 12 -18.30 -6.96 8.71
C HIS A 12 -17.14 -7.85 8.25
N ASP A 13 -17.36 -9.16 8.30
CA ASP A 13 -16.29 -10.13 8.16
C ASP A 13 -15.67 -10.20 6.75
N ALA A 14 -16.53 -10.28 5.74
CA ALA A 14 -16.09 -10.58 4.39
C ALA A 14 -16.85 -9.77 3.33
N GLY A 15 -17.20 -10.39 2.21
CA GLY A 15 -18.06 -9.79 1.20
C GLY A 15 -19.50 -9.58 1.67
N ASP A 16 -19.89 -10.09 2.81
CA ASP A 16 -21.21 -9.99 3.46
C ASP A 16 -21.18 -9.06 4.69
N TYR A 17 -22.27 -9.09 5.47
CA TYR A 17 -22.46 -8.25 6.67
C TYR A 17 -22.52 -9.07 7.98
N GLY A 18 -22.17 -10.35 7.92
CA GLY A 18 -21.99 -11.18 9.10
C GLY A 18 -20.81 -10.70 9.95
N ARG A 19 -20.89 -10.95 11.26
CA ARG A 19 -19.83 -10.64 12.23
C ARG A 19 -19.57 -11.89 13.07
N TYR A 20 -18.31 -12.28 13.13
CA TYR A 20 -17.90 -13.57 13.67
C TYR A 20 -16.75 -13.36 14.64
N VAL A 21 -16.85 -13.90 15.85
CA VAL A 21 -15.85 -13.65 16.90
C VAL A 21 -14.50 -14.29 16.56
N VAL A 22 -14.50 -15.49 15.98
CA VAL A 22 -13.27 -16.22 15.64
C VAL A 22 -12.37 -15.42 14.67
N PRO A 23 -12.80 -15.06 13.44
CA PRO A 23 -11.97 -14.26 12.56
C PRO A 23 -11.75 -12.81 13.05
N GLY A 24 -12.70 -12.25 13.82
CA GLY A 24 -12.55 -10.94 14.45
C GLY A 24 -11.39 -10.91 15.46
N ALA A 25 -11.34 -11.90 16.34
CA ALA A 25 -10.29 -12.02 17.36
C ALA A 25 -8.89 -12.17 16.73
N LYS A 26 -8.78 -13.03 15.69
CA LYS A 26 -7.54 -13.17 14.90
C LYS A 26 -7.13 -11.84 14.25
N SER A 27 -8.08 -11.13 13.66
CA SER A 27 -7.80 -9.86 12.98
C SER A 27 -7.34 -8.77 13.96
N VAL A 28 -7.94 -8.70 15.14
CA VAL A 28 -7.47 -7.85 16.25
C VAL A 28 -6.04 -8.20 16.63
N ALA A 29 -5.71 -9.49 16.78
CA ALA A 29 -4.36 -9.91 17.13
C ALA A 29 -3.32 -9.47 16.09
N ASP A 30 -3.61 -9.61 14.80
CA ASP A 30 -2.73 -9.16 13.73
C ASP A 30 -2.46 -7.65 13.79
N LEU A 31 -3.49 -6.82 14.03
CA LEU A 31 -3.33 -5.37 14.17
C LEU A 31 -2.51 -4.98 15.40
N LEU A 32 -2.73 -5.66 16.52
CA LEU A 32 -1.95 -5.41 17.74
C LEU A 32 -0.48 -5.85 17.59
N ILE A 33 -0.22 -6.98 16.92
CA ILE A 33 1.13 -7.42 16.55
C ILE A 33 1.78 -6.43 15.57
N ALA A 34 1.03 -5.90 14.59
CA ALA A 34 1.52 -4.88 13.68
C ALA A 34 1.99 -3.62 14.43
N TYR A 35 1.18 -3.17 15.39
CA TYR A 35 1.53 -2.04 16.25
C TYR A 35 2.77 -2.33 17.11
N ASP A 36 2.86 -3.52 17.71
CA ASP A 36 4.02 -3.93 18.52
C ASP A 36 5.31 -4.00 17.67
N ALA A 37 5.20 -4.53 16.46
CA ALA A 37 6.34 -4.67 15.54
C ALA A 37 6.92 -3.32 15.09
N ASN A 38 6.08 -2.30 14.94
CA ASN A 38 6.50 -1.00 14.43
C ASN A 38 5.54 0.14 14.83
N PRO A 39 5.49 0.54 16.11
CA PRO A 39 4.53 1.53 16.60
C PRO A 39 4.66 2.90 15.92
N GLU A 40 5.85 3.25 15.43
CA GLU A 40 6.12 4.52 14.76
C GLU A 40 5.42 4.68 13.40
N LEU A 41 4.96 3.58 12.81
CA LEU A 41 4.17 3.64 11.57
C LEU A 41 2.73 4.06 11.79
N PHE A 42 2.23 3.92 13.02
CA PHE A 42 0.81 4.12 13.33
C PHE A 42 0.62 5.43 14.07
N SER A 43 0.17 6.44 13.34
CA SER A 43 -0.14 7.77 13.89
C SER A 43 -1.60 7.86 14.36
N ASP A 44 -1.90 8.95 15.07
CA ASP A 44 -3.27 9.40 15.40
C ASP A 44 -3.78 10.41 14.35
N SER A 45 -3.57 10.10 13.05
CA SER A 45 -3.89 11.04 11.96
C SER A 45 -4.07 10.36 10.58
N ILE A 46 -4.41 9.08 10.54
CA ILE A 46 -4.66 8.34 9.28
C ILE A 46 -5.95 8.80 8.60
N GLY A 47 -6.89 9.37 9.37
CA GLY A 47 -8.14 9.92 8.85
C GLY A 47 -9.36 9.03 9.09
N ILE A 48 -9.35 8.20 10.12
CA ILE A 48 -10.54 7.51 10.64
C ILE A 48 -11.37 8.48 11.51
N PRO A 49 -12.62 8.16 11.85
CA PRO A 49 -13.47 9.05 12.68
C PRO A 49 -12.86 9.42 14.04
N GLU A 50 -12.04 8.56 14.62
CA GLU A 50 -11.40 8.70 15.94
C GLU A 50 -10.09 9.49 15.89
N SER A 51 -9.50 9.72 14.70
CA SER A 51 -8.21 10.42 14.55
C SER A 51 -8.17 11.75 15.31
N GLY A 52 -7.08 12.01 16.01
CA GLY A 52 -6.86 13.23 16.79
C GLY A 52 -7.28 13.12 18.25
N ASN A 53 -7.57 11.92 18.76
CA ASN A 53 -7.98 11.69 20.14
C ASN A 53 -6.80 11.41 21.11
N GLY A 54 -5.59 11.27 20.60
CA GLY A 54 -4.38 10.96 21.35
C GLY A 54 -4.08 9.46 21.46
N VAL A 55 -4.84 8.63 20.76
CA VAL A 55 -4.62 7.18 20.62
C VAL A 55 -4.20 6.89 19.17
N PRO A 56 -3.21 6.04 18.91
CA PRO A 56 -2.90 5.62 17.55
C PRO A 56 -4.12 5.00 16.85
N ASP A 57 -4.42 5.43 15.62
CA ASP A 57 -5.64 5.05 14.88
C ASP A 57 -5.80 3.51 14.72
N VAL A 58 -4.70 2.75 14.64
CA VAL A 58 -4.76 1.28 14.61
C VAL A 58 -5.31 0.67 15.90
N LEU A 59 -5.07 1.32 17.03
CA LEU A 59 -5.64 0.89 18.31
C LEU A 59 -7.13 1.26 18.40
N ASP A 60 -7.53 2.43 17.90
CA ASP A 60 -8.94 2.80 17.81
C ASP A 60 -9.71 1.84 16.87
N GLU A 61 -9.12 1.47 15.74
CA GLU A 61 -9.70 0.50 14.82
C GLU A 61 -9.85 -0.89 15.49
N ALA A 62 -8.81 -1.38 16.18
CA ALA A 62 -8.90 -2.63 16.93
C ALA A 62 -9.95 -2.54 18.07
N ARG A 63 -10.08 -1.38 18.72
CA ARG A 63 -11.07 -1.15 19.76
C ARG A 63 -12.50 -1.27 19.24
N TYR A 64 -12.77 -0.84 18.02
CA TYR A 64 -14.11 -0.93 17.42
C TYR A 64 -14.61 -2.39 17.41
N GLU A 65 -13.76 -3.33 17.06
CA GLU A 65 -14.07 -4.76 17.10
C GLU A 65 -14.12 -5.31 18.54
N LEU A 66 -13.16 -4.97 19.38
CA LEU A 66 -13.11 -5.38 20.79
C LEU A 66 -14.37 -4.96 21.55
N GLU A 67 -14.88 -3.75 21.32
CA GLU A 67 -16.11 -3.27 21.96
C GLU A 67 -17.35 -4.05 21.51
N TRP A 68 -17.40 -4.47 20.24
CA TRP A 68 -18.45 -5.35 19.77
C TRP A 68 -18.31 -6.75 20.39
N MET A 69 -17.12 -7.33 20.40
CA MET A 69 -16.90 -8.64 21.01
C MET A 69 -17.28 -8.66 22.49
N LEU A 70 -17.05 -7.59 23.24
CA LEU A 70 -17.50 -7.48 24.63
C LEU A 70 -19.02 -7.60 24.80
N LYS A 71 -19.81 -7.19 23.79
CA LYS A 71 -21.29 -7.38 23.78
C LYS A 71 -21.70 -8.81 23.49
N MET A 72 -20.82 -9.59 22.85
CA MET A 72 -21.04 -11.00 22.55
C MET A 72 -20.79 -11.93 23.75
N GLN A 73 -20.22 -11.42 24.84
CA GLN A 73 -20.01 -12.24 26.06
C GLN A 73 -21.30 -12.35 26.88
N ASP A 74 -21.77 -13.57 27.11
CA ASP A 74 -22.87 -13.85 28.03
C ASP A 74 -22.46 -13.54 29.47
N SER A 75 -23.12 -12.55 30.07
CA SER A 75 -22.78 -12.01 31.40
C SER A 75 -23.02 -12.98 32.54
N GLN A 76 -23.80 -14.05 32.35
CA GLN A 76 -24.12 -15.03 33.38
C GLN A 76 -23.12 -16.20 33.38
N THR A 77 -22.70 -16.63 32.21
CA THR A 77 -21.82 -17.78 32.05
C THR A 77 -20.37 -17.43 31.79
N GLY A 78 -20.11 -16.27 31.14
CA GLY A 78 -18.80 -15.84 30.66
C GLY A 78 -18.45 -16.44 29.29
N GLY A 79 -19.28 -17.29 28.72
CA GLY A 79 -19.15 -17.83 27.35
C GLY A 79 -19.44 -16.76 26.32
N VAL A 80 -18.94 -16.94 25.11
CA VAL A 80 -19.05 -15.93 24.03
C VAL A 80 -19.88 -16.51 22.87
N HIS A 81 -20.88 -15.73 22.44
CA HIS A 81 -21.69 -16.06 21.28
C HIS A 81 -20.81 -16.12 20.03
N HIS A 82 -21.03 -17.12 19.17
CA HIS A 82 -20.13 -17.43 18.07
C HIS A 82 -20.18 -16.38 16.96
N LYS A 83 -21.39 -15.94 16.59
CA LYS A 83 -21.60 -14.96 15.51
C LYS A 83 -22.92 -14.22 15.62
N VAL A 84 -23.00 -13.14 14.84
CA VAL A 84 -24.23 -12.42 14.48
C VAL A 84 -24.34 -12.37 12.97
N SER A 85 -25.44 -12.84 12.40
CA SER A 85 -25.71 -12.77 10.96
C SER A 85 -27.20 -12.80 10.67
N CYS A 86 -27.61 -12.50 9.43
CA CYS A 86 -28.93 -12.88 8.95
C CYS A 86 -29.02 -14.40 8.74
N GLU A 87 -30.23 -14.96 8.54
CA GLU A 87 -30.39 -16.37 8.15
C GLU A 87 -29.69 -16.70 6.84
N ASN A 88 -29.78 -15.79 5.87
CA ASN A 88 -29.19 -15.93 4.55
C ASN A 88 -28.32 -14.71 4.24
N PHE A 89 -27.38 -14.87 3.31
CA PHE A 89 -26.61 -13.74 2.83
C PHE A 89 -27.49 -12.70 2.16
N PRO A 90 -27.34 -11.38 2.47
CA PRO A 90 -28.06 -10.31 1.82
C PRO A 90 -27.68 -10.19 0.34
N GLY A 91 -28.53 -9.48 -0.44
CA GLY A 91 -28.21 -9.10 -1.80
C GLY A 91 -27.08 -8.06 -1.90
N TYR A 92 -26.83 -7.56 -3.11
CA TYR A 92 -25.82 -6.53 -3.37
C TYR A 92 -26.36 -5.15 -3.01
N VAL A 93 -26.53 -4.90 -1.76
CA VAL A 93 -27.09 -3.67 -1.17
C VAL A 93 -26.06 -3.04 -0.22
N MET A 94 -26.20 -1.76 0.06
CA MET A 94 -25.42 -1.10 1.10
C MET A 94 -25.89 -1.54 2.49
N PRO A 95 -24.99 -1.59 3.50
CA PRO A 95 -25.32 -2.11 4.85
C PRO A 95 -26.47 -1.34 5.52
N GLU A 96 -26.58 -0.02 5.31
CA GLU A 96 -27.66 0.81 5.84
C GLU A 96 -29.04 0.50 5.22
N THR A 97 -29.07 -0.25 4.13
CA THR A 97 -30.31 -0.68 3.46
C THR A 97 -30.65 -2.16 3.71
N GLU A 98 -29.79 -2.87 4.41
CA GLU A 98 -30.06 -4.25 4.88
C GLU A 98 -31.13 -4.20 5.98
N THR A 99 -32.18 -4.99 5.82
CA THR A 99 -33.35 -5.00 6.72
C THR A 99 -33.68 -6.36 7.31
N ASP A 100 -32.90 -7.39 6.95
CA ASP A 100 -33.13 -8.73 7.46
C ASP A 100 -32.83 -8.82 8.97
N GLU A 101 -33.58 -9.66 9.68
CA GLU A 101 -33.40 -9.82 11.13
C GLU A 101 -32.04 -10.43 11.45
N LEU A 102 -31.29 -9.78 12.36
CA LEU A 102 -30.04 -10.29 12.86
C LEU A 102 -30.28 -11.37 13.93
N ILE A 103 -29.57 -12.47 13.79
CA ILE A 103 -29.62 -13.61 14.68
C ILE A 103 -28.31 -13.75 15.41
N VAL A 104 -28.36 -13.84 16.75
CA VAL A 104 -27.22 -14.20 17.60
C VAL A 104 -27.25 -15.68 17.84
N THR A 105 -26.14 -16.35 17.54
CA THR A 105 -26.02 -17.81 17.71
C THR A 105 -25.62 -18.19 19.13
N PRO A 106 -25.71 -19.45 19.52
CA PRO A 106 -25.23 -19.94 20.82
C PRO A 106 -23.75 -19.61 21.07
N VAL A 107 -23.34 -19.65 22.34
CA VAL A 107 -21.93 -19.57 22.73
C VAL A 107 -21.16 -20.80 22.23
N SER A 108 -19.84 -20.65 21.99
CA SER A 108 -18.94 -21.75 21.65
C SER A 108 -17.63 -21.65 22.42
N THR A 109 -16.90 -22.74 22.56
CA THR A 109 -15.60 -22.74 23.22
C THR A 109 -14.49 -22.19 22.31
N THR A 110 -14.60 -22.33 20.99
CA THR A 110 -13.69 -21.68 20.01
C THR A 110 -13.79 -20.16 20.13
N ALA A 111 -14.96 -19.55 19.89
CA ALA A 111 -15.16 -18.11 20.03
C ALA A 111 -14.82 -17.60 21.45
N THR A 112 -15.10 -18.39 22.50
CA THR A 112 -14.77 -17.98 23.88
C THR A 112 -13.26 -17.98 24.14
N ALA A 113 -12.50 -18.90 23.55
CA ALA A 113 -11.06 -18.98 23.75
C ALA A 113 -10.33 -17.89 22.93
N ASP A 114 -10.73 -17.65 21.68
CA ASP A 114 -10.22 -16.56 20.85
C ASP A 114 -10.52 -15.19 21.47
N PHE A 115 -11.74 -15.02 21.98
CA PHE A 115 -12.11 -13.83 22.74
C PHE A 115 -11.24 -13.67 23.99
N CYS A 116 -11.01 -14.73 24.76
CA CYS A 116 -10.16 -14.70 25.94
C CYS A 116 -8.75 -14.21 25.60
N ALA A 117 -8.18 -14.74 24.53
CA ALA A 117 -6.85 -14.37 24.05
C ALA A 117 -6.79 -12.91 23.58
N SER A 118 -7.69 -12.51 22.68
CA SER A 118 -7.71 -11.14 22.14
C SER A 118 -7.98 -10.07 23.20
N MET A 119 -8.86 -10.36 24.18
CA MET A 119 -9.10 -9.45 25.32
C MET A 119 -7.91 -9.38 26.28
N ALA A 120 -7.20 -10.47 26.53
CA ALA A 120 -5.96 -10.45 27.32
C ALA A 120 -4.86 -9.65 26.59
N MET A 121 -4.78 -9.77 25.28
CA MET A 121 -3.87 -8.98 24.44
C MET A 121 -4.25 -7.50 24.48
N ALA A 122 -5.53 -7.16 24.34
CA ALA A 122 -6.01 -5.79 24.47
C ALA A 122 -5.63 -5.15 25.80
N TYR A 123 -5.73 -5.90 26.91
CA TYR A 123 -5.28 -5.40 28.21
C TYR A 123 -3.86 -4.87 28.19
N GLU A 124 -2.93 -5.55 27.54
CA GLU A 124 -1.52 -5.12 27.47
C GLU A 124 -1.35 -3.81 26.69
N TYR A 125 -2.00 -3.69 25.53
CA TYR A 125 -1.81 -2.54 24.64
C TYR A 125 -2.56 -1.28 25.11
N TYR A 126 -3.74 -1.43 25.73
CA TYR A 126 -4.53 -0.27 26.16
C TYR A 126 -4.16 0.26 27.55
N GLN A 127 -3.34 -0.44 28.34
CA GLN A 127 -2.93 0.04 29.67
C GLN A 127 -2.33 1.45 29.69
N LYS A 128 -1.69 1.87 28.60
CA LYS A 128 -1.03 3.17 28.48
C LYS A 128 -1.94 4.26 27.91
N VAL A 129 -2.96 3.88 27.16
CA VAL A 129 -3.83 4.82 26.45
C VAL A 129 -5.23 4.93 27.06
N ASP A 130 -5.80 3.83 27.54
CA ASP A 130 -7.10 3.78 28.24
C ASP A 130 -7.11 2.64 29.27
N LYS A 131 -6.73 2.97 30.49
CA LYS A 131 -6.63 2.00 31.58
C LYS A 131 -7.96 1.35 31.95
N ASP A 132 -9.06 2.10 31.90
CA ASP A 132 -10.38 1.58 32.28
C ASP A 132 -10.86 0.56 31.23
N PHE A 133 -10.61 0.84 29.94
CA PHE A 133 -10.88 -0.12 28.87
C PHE A 133 -10.00 -1.36 28.99
N ALA A 134 -8.72 -1.20 29.26
CA ALA A 134 -7.80 -2.32 29.49
C ALA A 134 -8.30 -3.26 30.59
N GLU A 135 -8.64 -2.70 31.76
CA GLU A 135 -9.18 -3.48 32.89
C GLU A 135 -10.51 -4.17 32.55
N LYS A 136 -11.38 -3.54 31.75
CA LYS A 136 -12.60 -4.14 31.26
C LYS A 136 -12.30 -5.38 30.40
N CYS A 137 -11.33 -5.28 29.49
CA CYS A 137 -10.88 -6.40 28.64
C CYS A 137 -10.31 -7.54 29.50
N LEU A 138 -9.43 -7.26 30.46
CA LEU A 138 -8.88 -8.29 31.34
C LEU A 138 -9.96 -9.01 32.14
N ASN A 139 -10.93 -8.28 32.68
CA ASN A 139 -12.04 -8.89 33.43
C ASN A 139 -12.89 -9.80 32.53
N ALA A 140 -13.15 -9.39 31.28
CA ALA A 140 -13.86 -10.19 30.30
C ALA A 140 -13.06 -11.46 29.92
N ALA A 141 -11.74 -11.35 29.73
CA ALA A 141 -10.85 -12.47 29.48
C ALA A 141 -10.88 -13.49 30.64
N LYS A 142 -10.81 -13.01 31.89
CA LYS A 142 -10.92 -13.88 33.09
C LYS A 142 -12.25 -14.60 33.18
N ASN A 143 -13.36 -13.97 32.81
CA ASN A 143 -14.67 -14.62 32.76
C ASN A 143 -14.75 -15.71 31.67
N ALA A 144 -14.20 -15.39 30.49
CA ALA A 144 -14.10 -16.35 29.39
C ALA A 144 -13.23 -17.57 29.77
N TRP A 145 -12.07 -17.33 30.39
CA TRP A 145 -11.24 -18.41 30.92
C TRP A 145 -11.98 -19.29 31.94
N ALA A 146 -12.72 -18.68 32.84
CA ALA A 146 -13.52 -19.43 33.83
C ALA A 146 -14.63 -20.29 33.18
N PHE A 147 -15.20 -19.82 32.07
CA PHE A 147 -16.14 -20.62 31.27
C PHE A 147 -15.44 -21.81 30.63
N LEU A 148 -14.27 -21.60 30.01
CA LEU A 148 -13.49 -22.65 29.35
C LEU A 148 -13.09 -23.77 30.29
N GLN A 149 -12.74 -23.44 31.55
CA GLN A 149 -12.40 -24.46 32.56
C GLN A 149 -13.56 -25.38 32.92
N LYS A 150 -14.79 -24.93 32.75
CA LYS A 150 -16.01 -25.69 33.07
C LYS A 150 -16.59 -26.41 31.85
N ASN A 151 -16.24 -25.99 30.66
CA ASN A 151 -16.80 -26.46 29.39
C ASN A 151 -15.68 -26.98 28.50
N PRO A 152 -15.37 -28.28 28.54
CA PRO A 152 -14.20 -28.85 27.86
C PRO A 152 -14.31 -28.91 26.33
N ASN A 153 -15.51 -28.90 25.78
CA ASN A 153 -15.72 -28.94 24.33
C ASN A 153 -17.18 -28.54 24.01
N PHE A 154 -17.39 -27.35 23.54
CA PHE A 154 -18.70 -26.83 23.14
C PHE A 154 -18.58 -26.14 21.78
N ILE A 155 -18.38 -26.96 20.74
CA ILE A 155 -18.13 -26.54 19.37
C ILE A 155 -19.44 -26.08 18.73
N PHE A 156 -19.34 -25.03 17.91
CA PHE A 156 -20.44 -24.47 17.13
C PHE A 156 -20.57 -25.16 15.77
N SER A 157 -21.78 -25.30 15.31
CA SER A 157 -22.13 -25.52 13.90
C SER A 157 -23.46 -24.82 13.59
N ASN A 158 -23.63 -24.35 12.37
CA ASN A 158 -24.84 -23.66 11.94
C ASN A 158 -26.07 -24.56 12.11
N PRO A 159 -27.16 -24.04 12.69
CA PRO A 159 -28.49 -24.64 12.50
C PRO A 159 -28.83 -24.76 11.00
N SER A 160 -29.67 -25.73 10.65
CA SER A 160 -29.95 -26.03 9.23
C SER A 160 -30.66 -24.93 8.45
N ASP A 161 -31.22 -23.95 9.13
CA ASP A 161 -31.92 -22.78 8.60
C ASP A 161 -31.02 -21.55 8.43
N ILE A 162 -29.77 -21.60 8.88
CA ILE A 162 -28.79 -20.53 8.71
C ILE A 162 -27.76 -20.94 7.64
N THR A 163 -27.67 -20.16 6.56
CA THR A 163 -26.80 -20.43 5.41
C THR A 163 -25.56 -19.53 5.33
N THR A 164 -25.47 -18.53 6.20
CA THR A 164 -24.29 -17.64 6.30
C THR A 164 -23.08 -18.38 6.89
N GLY A 165 -21.89 -17.79 6.83
CA GLY A 165 -20.65 -18.43 7.27
C GLY A 165 -20.78 -19.21 8.58
N ASP A 166 -20.25 -20.42 8.63
CA ASP A 166 -20.28 -21.26 9.82
C ASP A 166 -19.11 -20.93 10.76
N TYR A 167 -17.92 -20.75 10.20
CA TYR A 167 -16.66 -20.67 10.96
C TYR A 167 -16.58 -21.77 12.03
N GLY A 168 -17.10 -22.95 11.67
CA GLY A 168 -17.10 -24.12 12.51
C GLY A 168 -15.75 -24.80 12.55
N ASP A 169 -15.31 -25.13 13.75
CA ASP A 169 -14.14 -25.93 13.98
C ASP A 169 -14.53 -27.22 14.70
N THR A 170 -13.70 -28.24 14.58
CA THR A 170 -13.91 -29.54 15.24
C THR A 170 -13.14 -29.66 16.55
N SER A 171 -12.28 -28.71 16.89
CA SER A 171 -11.41 -28.66 18.05
C SER A 171 -11.35 -27.23 18.59
N ASP A 172 -11.02 -27.07 19.86
CA ASP A 172 -10.75 -25.78 20.49
C ASP A 172 -9.39 -25.81 21.22
N ILE A 173 -8.50 -26.71 20.81
CA ILE A 173 -7.25 -26.97 21.53
C ILE A 173 -6.25 -25.86 21.30
N ASP A 174 -6.16 -25.34 20.11
CA ASP A 174 -5.21 -24.30 19.73
C ASP A 174 -5.69 -22.91 20.16
N GLU A 175 -7.01 -22.64 20.16
CA GLU A 175 -7.57 -21.44 20.76
C GLU A 175 -7.34 -21.41 22.28
N ARG A 176 -7.52 -22.55 22.96
CA ARG A 176 -7.17 -22.67 24.39
C ARG A 176 -5.69 -22.51 24.65
N TYR A 177 -4.84 -23.00 23.74
CA TYR A 177 -3.40 -22.80 23.82
C TYR A 177 -3.04 -21.32 23.70
N TRP A 178 -3.62 -20.62 22.73
CA TRP A 178 -3.44 -19.18 22.58
C TRP A 178 -3.97 -18.42 23.80
N ALA A 179 -5.19 -18.72 24.26
CA ALA A 179 -5.77 -18.11 25.45
C ALA A 179 -4.87 -18.29 26.69
N ALA A 180 -4.35 -19.50 26.93
CA ALA A 180 -3.45 -19.75 28.06
C ALA A 180 -2.15 -18.96 27.97
N ALA A 181 -1.53 -18.93 26.78
CA ALA A 181 -0.30 -18.20 26.53
C ALA A 181 -0.48 -16.69 26.71
N GLN A 182 -1.56 -16.14 26.15
CA GLN A 182 -1.82 -14.71 26.22
C GLN A 182 -2.23 -14.25 27.63
N MET A 183 -3.04 -15.04 28.33
CA MET A 183 -3.37 -14.77 29.73
C MET A 183 -2.14 -14.83 30.64
N TRP A 184 -1.22 -15.77 30.39
CA TRP A 184 0.06 -15.80 31.11
C TRP A 184 0.90 -14.57 30.83
N ARG A 185 1.06 -14.20 29.58
CA ARG A 185 1.80 -13.01 29.16
C ARG A 185 1.21 -11.74 29.80
N ALA A 186 -0.10 -11.57 29.74
CA ALA A 186 -0.80 -10.39 30.22
C ALA A 186 -0.79 -10.23 31.76
N THR A 187 -0.78 -11.34 32.49
CA THR A 187 -0.96 -11.30 33.97
C THR A 187 0.24 -11.77 34.77
N GLY A 188 1.11 -12.61 34.18
CA GLY A 188 2.17 -13.31 34.90
C GLY A 188 1.70 -14.39 35.86
N GLU A 189 0.37 -14.68 35.93
CA GLU A 189 -0.18 -15.62 36.90
C GLU A 189 0.17 -17.09 36.58
N ASP A 190 0.74 -17.82 37.55
CA ASP A 190 1.17 -19.21 37.42
C ASP A 190 0.06 -20.18 37.01
N THR A 191 -1.21 -19.83 37.25
CA THR A 191 -2.34 -20.68 36.86
C THR A 191 -2.42 -20.89 35.34
N TYR A 192 -2.15 -19.84 34.55
CA TYR A 192 -2.17 -19.89 33.10
C TYR A 192 -0.91 -20.59 32.57
N ARG A 193 0.24 -20.31 33.18
CA ARG A 193 1.49 -21.01 32.86
C ARG A 193 1.39 -22.51 33.06
N THR A 194 0.85 -22.93 34.21
CA THR A 194 0.66 -24.36 34.53
C THR A 194 -0.29 -25.05 33.55
N ALA A 195 -1.36 -24.36 33.13
CA ALA A 195 -2.25 -24.88 32.11
C ALA A 195 -1.50 -25.05 30.77
N LEU A 196 -0.73 -24.05 30.33
CA LEU A 196 0.05 -24.06 29.11
C LEU A 196 1.16 -25.15 29.11
N GLU A 197 1.84 -25.35 30.25
CA GLU A 197 2.85 -26.41 30.41
C GLU A 197 2.30 -27.82 30.17
N SER A 198 1.01 -28.02 30.45
CA SER A 198 0.28 -29.30 30.22
C SER A 198 -0.13 -29.51 28.76
N MET A 199 -0.12 -28.46 27.92
CA MET A 199 -0.54 -28.48 26.52
C MET A 199 0.65 -28.80 25.59
N ARG A 200 0.32 -29.40 24.46
CA ARG A 200 1.27 -29.48 23.33
C ARG A 200 1.29 -28.16 22.61
N VAL A 201 2.45 -27.83 22.02
CA VAL A 201 2.56 -26.69 21.11
C VAL A 201 1.57 -26.86 19.96
N GLN A 202 0.85 -25.80 19.67
CA GLN A 202 -0.06 -25.68 18.53
C GLN A 202 0.55 -24.74 17.51
N ASN A 203 0.10 -24.83 16.25
CA ASN A 203 0.58 -24.01 15.14
C ASN A 203 -0.63 -23.47 14.37
N GLY A 204 -0.34 -22.63 13.37
CA GLY A 204 -1.32 -22.02 12.48
C GLY A 204 -1.60 -20.56 12.82
N MET A 205 -1.89 -19.80 11.78
CA MET A 205 -2.26 -18.38 11.84
C MET A 205 -3.41 -18.07 10.88
N ASP A 206 -4.37 -18.98 10.75
CA ASP A 206 -5.64 -18.72 10.08
C ASP A 206 -6.78 -18.60 11.09
N TRP A 207 -8.03 -18.60 10.64
CA TRP A 207 -9.18 -18.50 11.54
C TRP A 207 -9.52 -19.82 12.25
N MET A 208 -9.10 -20.96 11.70
CA MET A 208 -9.35 -22.28 12.25
C MET A 208 -8.19 -22.79 13.11
N GLU A 209 -6.97 -22.41 12.75
CA GLU A 209 -5.74 -22.82 13.43
C GLU A 209 -4.99 -21.56 13.91
N VAL A 210 -5.06 -21.25 15.20
CA VAL A 210 -4.54 -20.00 15.81
C VAL A 210 -3.33 -20.22 16.73
N GLY A 211 -2.78 -21.42 16.76
CA GLY A 211 -1.77 -21.84 17.74
C GLY A 211 -0.49 -21.01 17.73
N ASP A 212 -0.08 -20.47 16.58
CA ASP A 212 1.14 -19.66 16.49
C ASP A 212 1.01 -18.28 17.15
N TYR A 213 -0.20 -17.76 17.35
CA TYR A 213 -0.40 -16.57 18.22
C TYR A 213 0.00 -16.87 19.66
N GLY A 214 -0.26 -18.08 20.14
CA GLY A 214 0.23 -18.54 21.44
C GLY A 214 1.76 -18.65 21.50
N ASN A 215 2.37 -19.16 20.42
CA ASN A 215 3.84 -19.20 20.30
C ASN A 215 4.44 -17.78 20.28
N ILE A 216 3.85 -16.85 19.55
CA ILE A 216 4.25 -15.45 19.52
C ILE A 216 4.15 -14.83 20.94
N ALA A 217 3.03 -15.04 21.63
CA ALA A 217 2.83 -14.55 22.99
C ALA A 217 3.95 -14.99 23.95
N ILE A 218 4.37 -16.27 23.88
CA ILE A 218 5.46 -16.81 24.69
C ILE A 218 6.80 -16.19 24.31
N LEU A 219 7.10 -16.11 23.00
CA LEU A 219 8.41 -15.71 22.49
C LEU A 219 8.70 -14.22 22.65
N THR A 220 7.65 -13.40 22.65
CA THR A 220 7.75 -11.93 22.75
C THR A 220 7.37 -11.40 24.15
N MET A 221 7.13 -12.26 25.12
CA MET A 221 6.82 -11.88 26.50
C MET A 221 8.05 -11.24 27.19
N ASP A 222 7.86 -10.07 27.77
CA ASP A 222 8.90 -9.37 28.52
C ASP A 222 9.40 -10.20 29.70
N GLY A 223 10.73 -10.37 29.83
CA GLY A 223 11.35 -11.09 30.92
C GLY A 223 11.12 -12.61 30.96
N VAL A 224 10.63 -13.18 29.86
CA VAL A 224 10.49 -14.66 29.76
C VAL A 224 11.84 -15.35 29.92
N ASP A 225 11.86 -16.46 30.66
CA ASP A 225 13.06 -17.31 30.74
C ASP A 225 13.28 -18.03 29.41
N THR A 226 14.24 -17.56 28.62
CA THR A 226 14.60 -18.11 27.32
C THR A 226 15.18 -19.53 27.38
N ASN A 227 15.50 -20.06 28.59
CA ASN A 227 15.91 -21.42 28.81
C ASN A 227 14.73 -22.32 29.27
N SER A 228 13.56 -21.78 29.46
CA SER A 228 12.37 -22.56 29.83
C SER A 228 11.98 -23.55 28.74
N ASP A 229 11.32 -24.65 29.14
CA ASP A 229 10.80 -25.64 28.20
C ASP A 229 9.71 -25.03 27.28
N LEU A 230 8.85 -24.17 27.82
CA LEU A 230 7.84 -23.45 27.04
C LEU A 230 8.46 -22.61 25.93
N TYR A 231 9.44 -21.76 26.26
CA TYR A 231 10.12 -20.91 25.27
C TYR A 231 10.84 -21.76 24.21
N THR A 232 11.56 -22.81 24.64
CA THR A 232 12.31 -23.68 23.75
C THR A 232 11.40 -24.41 22.77
N ARG A 233 10.25 -24.91 23.23
CA ARG A 233 9.26 -25.60 22.39
C ARG A 233 8.62 -24.64 21.39
N ALA A 234 8.20 -23.45 21.82
CA ALA A 234 7.61 -22.42 20.95
C ALA A 234 8.63 -21.99 19.88
N LYS A 235 9.85 -21.68 20.28
CA LYS A 235 10.94 -21.30 19.36
C LYS A 235 11.22 -22.39 18.32
N THR A 236 11.34 -23.63 18.75
CA THR A 236 11.57 -24.76 17.86
C THR A 236 10.45 -24.94 16.86
N SER A 237 9.21 -24.71 17.27
CA SER A 237 8.03 -24.80 16.41
C SER A 237 8.05 -23.72 15.33
N ILE A 238 8.22 -22.46 15.72
CA ILE A 238 8.27 -21.32 14.78
C ILE A 238 9.43 -21.48 13.77
N LEU A 239 10.62 -21.85 14.24
CA LEU A 239 11.78 -22.03 13.34
C LEU A 239 11.56 -23.18 12.35
N LYS A 240 10.93 -24.26 12.78
CA LYS A 240 10.58 -25.38 11.90
C LYS A 240 9.57 -24.96 10.80
N GLU A 241 8.54 -24.20 11.16
CA GLU A 241 7.57 -23.68 10.16
C GLU A 241 8.27 -22.66 9.23
N ALA A 242 9.13 -21.75 9.75
CA ALA A 242 9.88 -20.82 8.93
C ALA A 242 10.83 -21.52 7.94
N ASP A 243 11.51 -22.59 8.36
CA ASP A 243 12.36 -23.41 7.48
C ASP A 243 11.56 -24.08 6.35
N LYS A 244 10.37 -24.59 6.67
CA LYS A 244 9.43 -25.15 5.68
C LYS A 244 8.99 -24.07 4.68
N MET A 245 8.62 -22.88 5.14
CA MET A 245 8.21 -21.75 4.29
C MET A 245 9.36 -21.27 3.40
N LYS A 246 10.58 -21.17 3.94
CA LYS A 246 11.79 -20.86 3.18
C LYS A 246 12.06 -21.91 2.09
N GLY A 247 11.93 -23.20 2.41
CA GLY A 247 12.07 -24.29 1.44
C GLY A 247 11.02 -24.24 0.31
N LEU A 248 9.78 -23.89 0.61
CA LEU A 248 8.74 -23.67 -0.39
C LEU A 248 9.08 -22.50 -1.31
N SER A 249 9.48 -21.38 -0.75
CA SER A 249 9.89 -20.19 -1.49
C SER A 249 11.05 -20.47 -2.44
N GLN A 250 12.08 -21.18 -1.99
CA GLN A 250 13.24 -21.57 -2.81
C GLN A 250 12.86 -22.45 -4.00
N SER A 251 11.81 -23.23 -3.88
CA SER A 251 11.29 -24.12 -4.95
C SER A 251 10.27 -23.45 -5.87
N ASN A 252 9.81 -22.26 -5.54
CA ASN A 252 8.80 -21.52 -6.29
C ASN A 252 9.46 -20.45 -7.19
N PRO A 253 9.12 -20.38 -8.49
CA PRO A 253 9.71 -19.39 -9.42
C PRO A 253 9.50 -17.92 -9.02
N TYR A 254 8.46 -17.62 -8.25
CA TYR A 254 8.14 -16.28 -7.74
C TYR A 254 8.65 -16.04 -6.32
N GLY A 255 9.41 -16.98 -5.75
CA GLY A 255 9.96 -16.84 -4.41
C GLY A 255 8.92 -16.80 -3.29
N VAL A 256 7.73 -17.37 -3.50
CA VAL A 256 6.62 -17.34 -2.54
C VAL A 256 6.50 -18.65 -1.76
N SER A 257 6.13 -18.57 -0.49
CA SER A 257 6.00 -19.71 0.44
C SER A 257 4.65 -20.44 0.30
N VAL A 258 4.30 -20.84 -0.92
CA VAL A 258 3.03 -21.52 -1.23
C VAL A 258 3.28 -22.96 -1.68
N SER A 259 2.63 -23.91 -1.03
CA SER A 259 2.62 -25.32 -1.46
C SER A 259 1.41 -25.67 -2.32
N LYS A 260 0.29 -24.98 -2.09
CA LYS A 260 -0.98 -25.19 -2.78
C LYS A 260 -1.80 -23.91 -2.74
N TYR A 261 -2.41 -23.58 -3.86
CA TYR A 261 -3.32 -22.43 -3.97
C TYR A 261 -4.73 -22.84 -3.56
N ASN A 262 -5.10 -22.54 -2.33
CA ASN A 262 -6.42 -22.76 -1.76
C ASN A 262 -7.20 -21.44 -1.69
N TRP A 263 -8.49 -21.51 -1.38
CA TRP A 263 -9.30 -20.34 -1.06
C TRP A 263 -8.63 -19.52 0.05
N GLY A 264 -8.46 -18.20 -0.17
CA GLY A 264 -7.75 -17.32 0.76
C GLY A 264 -6.22 -17.48 0.74
N SER A 265 -5.62 -17.99 -0.35
CA SER A 265 -4.17 -18.24 -0.42
C SER A 265 -3.32 -17.03 -0.10
N ASN A 266 -3.79 -15.80 -0.38
CA ASN A 266 -3.07 -14.56 -0.07
C ASN A 266 -2.91 -14.35 1.45
N MET A 267 -3.89 -14.76 2.26
CA MET A 267 -3.73 -14.80 3.72
C MET A 267 -2.54 -15.69 4.12
N GLY A 268 -2.50 -16.92 3.58
CA GLY A 268 -1.41 -17.86 3.87
C GLY A 268 -0.02 -17.34 3.44
N VAL A 269 0.04 -16.54 2.37
CA VAL A 269 1.27 -15.84 1.96
C VAL A 269 1.65 -14.77 2.98
N ALA A 270 0.69 -13.98 3.45
CA ALA A 270 0.93 -12.91 4.42
C ALA A 270 1.38 -13.50 5.79
N THR A 271 0.65 -14.48 6.32
CA THR A 271 1.00 -15.12 7.61
C THR A 271 2.33 -15.87 7.55
N SER A 272 2.65 -16.51 6.41
CA SER A 272 3.99 -17.08 6.19
C SER A 272 5.08 -16.02 6.29
N GLY A 273 4.84 -14.83 5.74
CA GLY A 273 5.77 -13.70 5.84
C GLY A 273 5.96 -13.22 7.28
N MET A 274 4.88 -13.22 8.10
CA MET A 274 4.95 -12.88 9.53
C MET A 274 5.82 -13.87 10.32
N ILE A 275 5.61 -15.17 10.14
CA ILE A 275 6.41 -16.24 10.79
C ILE A 275 7.89 -16.14 10.39
N LEU A 276 8.18 -15.91 9.11
CA LEU A 276 9.55 -15.72 8.62
C LEU A 276 10.21 -14.49 9.23
N ASN A 277 9.48 -13.39 9.39
CA ASN A 277 10.00 -12.18 10.03
C ASN A 277 10.31 -12.43 11.52
N LEU A 278 9.43 -13.13 12.23
CA LEU A 278 9.68 -13.55 13.61
C LEU A 278 10.91 -14.46 13.73
N ALA A 279 11.11 -15.39 12.79
CA ALA A 279 12.30 -16.24 12.73
C ALA A 279 13.58 -15.40 12.53
N TYR A 280 13.53 -14.38 11.68
CA TYR A 280 14.61 -13.41 11.52
C TYR A 280 14.93 -12.69 12.84
N GLN A 281 13.92 -12.18 13.54
CA GLN A 281 14.11 -11.51 14.82
C GLN A 281 14.77 -12.39 15.89
N MET A 282 14.51 -13.71 15.86
CA MET A 282 15.09 -14.66 16.80
C MET A 282 16.49 -15.17 16.43
N THR A 283 16.91 -15.06 15.16
CA THR A 283 18.12 -15.71 14.64
C THR A 283 19.11 -14.78 13.96
N GLU A 284 18.64 -13.60 13.55
CA GLU A 284 19.36 -12.64 12.70
C GLU A 284 19.79 -13.22 11.33
N ASP A 285 19.24 -14.37 10.93
CA ASP A 285 19.47 -14.96 9.60
C ASP A 285 18.65 -14.20 8.56
N SER A 286 19.33 -13.36 7.77
CA SER A 286 18.71 -12.50 6.75
C SER A 286 17.92 -13.29 5.70
N THR A 287 18.19 -14.58 5.51
CA THR A 287 17.45 -15.41 4.54
C THR A 287 15.98 -15.55 4.89
N TYR A 288 15.61 -15.47 6.18
CA TYR A 288 14.21 -15.42 6.58
C TYR A 288 13.57 -14.08 6.23
N LEU A 289 14.26 -12.96 6.48
CA LEU A 289 13.77 -11.63 6.12
C LEU A 289 13.58 -11.48 4.61
N ASP A 290 14.54 -11.93 3.81
CA ASP A 290 14.47 -11.90 2.35
C ASP A 290 13.30 -12.74 1.83
N THR A 291 13.04 -13.89 2.46
CA THR A 291 11.87 -14.74 2.13
C THR A 291 10.55 -14.08 2.56
N SER A 292 10.52 -13.41 3.73
CA SER A 292 9.36 -12.62 4.17
C SER A 292 9.01 -11.52 3.15
N ARG A 293 10.03 -10.78 2.71
CA ARG A 293 9.88 -9.75 1.66
C ARG A 293 9.42 -10.31 0.32
N SER A 294 9.92 -11.48 -0.06
CA SER A 294 9.46 -12.15 -1.29
C SER A 294 7.98 -12.50 -1.23
N ASN A 295 7.46 -12.93 -0.08
CA ASN A 295 6.03 -13.14 0.13
C ASN A 295 5.24 -11.83 0.00
N LEU A 296 5.73 -10.73 0.56
CA LEU A 296 5.10 -9.42 0.40
C LEU A 296 5.11 -8.98 -1.08
N HIS A 297 6.23 -9.13 -1.77
CA HIS A 297 6.33 -8.79 -3.20
C HIS A 297 5.37 -9.62 -4.07
N TYR A 298 5.11 -10.88 -3.71
CA TYR A 298 4.11 -11.71 -4.39
C TYR A 298 2.72 -11.08 -4.29
N LEU A 299 2.31 -10.62 -3.11
CA LEU A 299 1.01 -9.96 -2.91
C LEU A 299 0.90 -8.64 -3.68
N LEU A 300 2.03 -7.96 -3.87
CA LEU A 300 2.11 -6.65 -4.53
C LEU A 300 2.43 -6.72 -6.04
N GLY A 301 2.41 -7.92 -6.65
CA GLY A 301 2.48 -8.06 -8.11
C GLY A 301 3.55 -9.00 -8.65
N ASN A 302 4.54 -9.41 -7.86
CA ASN A 302 5.54 -10.39 -8.30
C ASN A 302 4.98 -11.82 -8.27
N ASN A 303 3.98 -12.07 -9.10
CA ASN A 303 3.25 -13.34 -9.15
C ASN A 303 2.94 -13.75 -10.61
N ALA A 304 2.34 -14.91 -10.79
CA ALA A 304 2.04 -15.44 -12.14
C ALA A 304 0.96 -14.63 -12.88
N MET A 305 0.20 -13.80 -12.19
CA MET A 305 -0.83 -12.91 -12.76
C MET A 305 -0.21 -11.59 -13.22
N GLY A 306 0.92 -11.15 -12.60
CA GLY A 306 1.47 -9.80 -12.78
C GLY A 306 0.56 -8.72 -12.19
N GLU A 307 -0.21 -9.06 -11.16
CA GLU A 307 -1.27 -8.24 -10.60
C GLU A 307 -1.03 -8.01 -9.10
N CYS A 308 -1.13 -6.76 -8.66
CA CYS A 308 -1.20 -6.43 -7.25
C CYS A 308 -2.56 -6.87 -6.70
N PHE A 309 -2.58 -7.78 -5.73
CA PHE A 309 -3.83 -8.28 -5.15
C PHE A 309 -4.49 -7.31 -4.15
N VAL A 310 -4.00 -6.08 -4.07
CA VAL A 310 -4.59 -5.01 -3.24
C VAL A 310 -5.32 -4.02 -4.14
N THR A 311 -6.63 -3.85 -3.94
CA THR A 311 -7.49 -2.97 -4.75
C THR A 311 -6.94 -1.55 -4.82
N GLY A 312 -6.84 -1.00 -6.03
CA GLY A 312 -6.44 0.38 -6.29
C GLY A 312 -4.95 0.69 -6.06
N TYR A 313 -4.07 -0.34 -5.99
CA TYR A 313 -2.63 -0.23 -5.92
C TYR A 313 -1.95 -1.01 -7.05
N GLY A 314 -0.76 -0.56 -7.46
CA GLY A 314 -0.06 -1.13 -8.62
C GLY A 314 -0.67 -0.68 -9.94
N THR A 315 -0.09 -1.15 -11.05
CA THR A 315 -0.55 -0.85 -12.43
C THR A 315 -1.72 -1.71 -12.85
N VAL A 316 -1.86 -2.90 -12.27
CA VAL A 316 -3.00 -3.82 -12.43
C VAL A 316 -3.40 -4.29 -11.05
N SER A 317 -4.67 -4.12 -10.70
CA SER A 317 -5.23 -4.53 -9.40
C SER A 317 -6.71 -4.88 -9.53
N PRO A 318 -7.32 -5.59 -8.56
CA PRO A 318 -8.72 -5.95 -8.60
C PRO A 318 -9.64 -4.72 -8.68
N GLU A 319 -10.53 -4.70 -9.65
CA GLU A 319 -11.55 -3.65 -9.85
C GLU A 319 -12.94 -4.15 -9.45
N HIS A 320 -13.15 -5.46 -9.39
CA HIS A 320 -14.44 -6.11 -9.18
C HIS A 320 -14.43 -7.10 -8.00
N PRO A 321 -13.97 -6.69 -6.79
CA PRO A 321 -13.91 -7.59 -5.63
C PRO A 321 -15.30 -8.03 -5.21
N HIS A 322 -15.42 -9.29 -4.77
CA HIS A 322 -16.65 -9.80 -4.16
C HIS A 322 -16.83 -9.18 -2.77
N HIS A 323 -17.37 -7.96 -2.76
CA HIS A 323 -17.59 -7.13 -1.58
C HIS A 323 -18.87 -6.30 -1.80
N ARG A 324 -19.92 -6.55 -1.02
CA ARG A 324 -21.24 -5.98 -1.26
C ARG A 324 -21.27 -4.46 -1.37
N PRO A 325 -20.61 -3.67 -0.51
CA PRO A 325 -20.56 -2.21 -0.70
C PRO A 325 -19.91 -1.80 -2.03
N SER A 326 -18.85 -2.48 -2.46
CA SER A 326 -18.21 -2.22 -3.75
C SER A 326 -19.13 -2.58 -4.92
N MET A 327 -19.84 -3.71 -4.81
CA MET A 327 -20.80 -4.17 -5.82
C MET A 327 -22.00 -3.22 -5.92
N ALA A 328 -22.55 -2.79 -4.78
CA ALA A 328 -23.69 -1.86 -4.74
C ALA A 328 -23.35 -0.49 -5.35
N LYS A 329 -22.12 -0.02 -5.18
CA LYS A 329 -21.61 1.22 -5.76
C LYS A 329 -21.01 1.06 -7.16
N ASN A 330 -20.81 -0.18 -7.62
CA ASN A 330 -20.05 -0.51 -8.83
C ASN A 330 -18.67 0.17 -8.85
N GLN A 331 -17.99 0.14 -7.70
CA GLN A 331 -16.68 0.75 -7.51
C GLN A 331 -15.95 0.05 -6.37
N ALA A 332 -14.75 -0.49 -6.63
CA ALA A 332 -13.90 -1.06 -5.59
C ALA A 332 -13.48 0.01 -4.57
N MET A 333 -13.53 -0.33 -3.30
CA MET A 333 -12.85 0.46 -2.26
C MET A 333 -11.35 0.19 -2.34
N LYS A 334 -10.52 1.22 -2.12
CA LYS A 334 -9.06 1.14 -2.19
C LYS A 334 -8.46 0.46 -0.96
N GLY A 335 -7.39 -0.32 -1.15
CA GLY A 335 -6.58 -0.83 -0.04
C GLY A 335 -7.00 -2.20 0.49
N MET A 336 -7.87 -2.95 -0.20
CA MET A 336 -8.36 -4.25 0.26
C MET A 336 -7.65 -5.41 -0.45
N LEU A 337 -7.07 -6.34 0.31
CA LEU A 337 -6.48 -7.57 -0.21
C LEU A 337 -7.58 -8.57 -0.56
N VAL A 338 -7.58 -9.05 -1.79
CA VAL A 338 -8.47 -10.14 -2.23
C VAL A 338 -7.90 -11.51 -1.87
N GLY A 339 -8.77 -12.54 -1.86
CA GLY A 339 -8.40 -13.93 -1.51
C GLY A 339 -7.26 -14.52 -2.33
N GLY A 340 -7.14 -14.11 -3.59
CA GLY A 340 -6.04 -14.50 -4.47
C GLY A 340 -6.26 -15.79 -5.22
N VAL A 341 -5.16 -16.34 -5.73
CA VAL A 341 -5.17 -17.54 -6.57
C VAL A 341 -5.75 -18.73 -5.81
N ASN A 342 -6.73 -19.43 -6.43
CA ASN A 342 -7.38 -20.59 -5.86
C ASN A 342 -7.63 -21.67 -6.91
N SER A 343 -6.90 -22.77 -6.82
CA SER A 343 -7.04 -23.90 -7.73
C SER A 343 -8.20 -24.85 -7.40
N GLY A 344 -8.92 -24.61 -6.32
CA GLY A 344 -10.14 -25.34 -5.92
C GLY A 344 -11.34 -24.97 -6.77
N LEU A 345 -11.42 -23.70 -7.21
CA LEU A 345 -12.47 -23.19 -8.08
C LEU A 345 -13.88 -23.46 -7.54
N GLU A 346 -14.16 -23.07 -6.29
CA GLU A 346 -15.39 -23.42 -5.59
C GLU A 346 -16.64 -22.71 -6.15
N ASP A 347 -16.48 -21.50 -6.72
CA ASP A 347 -17.59 -20.76 -7.32
C ASP A 347 -17.73 -20.95 -8.85
N SER A 348 -18.86 -20.47 -9.39
CA SER A 348 -19.19 -20.62 -10.81
C SER A 348 -18.35 -19.72 -11.73
N ALA A 349 -17.96 -18.52 -11.28
CA ALA A 349 -17.14 -17.60 -12.05
C ALA A 349 -15.71 -18.14 -12.14
N ALA A 350 -15.10 -18.55 -11.03
CA ALA A 350 -13.79 -19.19 -11.01
C ALA A 350 -13.75 -20.41 -11.95
N LYS A 351 -14.77 -21.28 -11.90
CA LYS A 351 -14.89 -22.42 -12.84
C LYS A 351 -14.96 -22.00 -14.29
N ALA A 352 -15.75 -20.97 -14.60
CA ALA A 352 -15.95 -20.52 -15.98
C ALA A 352 -14.66 -19.94 -16.59
N TYR A 353 -13.91 -19.18 -15.82
CA TYR A 353 -12.72 -18.46 -16.31
C TYR A 353 -11.41 -19.26 -16.14
N CYS A 354 -11.30 -20.09 -15.10
CA CYS A 354 -10.04 -20.70 -14.69
C CYS A 354 -9.96 -22.22 -14.88
N ALA A 355 -11.00 -22.92 -15.36
CA ALA A 355 -11.04 -24.38 -15.45
C ALA A 355 -9.86 -25.03 -16.21
N ASN A 356 -9.23 -24.32 -17.13
CA ASN A 356 -8.10 -24.79 -17.92
C ASN A 356 -6.79 -24.04 -17.60
N SER A 357 -6.78 -23.21 -16.55
CA SER A 357 -5.61 -22.44 -16.15
C SER A 357 -4.65 -23.27 -15.31
N PRO A 358 -3.34 -23.02 -15.40
CA PRO A 358 -2.38 -23.54 -14.42
C PRO A 358 -2.75 -23.08 -12.99
N SER A 359 -2.48 -23.92 -11.99
CA SER A 359 -2.87 -23.63 -10.59
C SER A 359 -2.47 -22.22 -10.10
N ALA A 360 -1.27 -21.74 -10.49
CA ALA A 360 -0.79 -20.41 -10.13
C ALA A 360 -1.50 -19.25 -10.86
N LYS A 361 -2.42 -19.54 -11.77
CA LYS A 361 -3.20 -18.57 -12.56
C LYS A 361 -4.72 -18.73 -12.38
N CYS A 362 -5.14 -19.49 -11.38
CA CYS A 362 -6.55 -19.67 -11.05
C CYS A 362 -7.08 -18.49 -10.21
N TYR A 363 -7.16 -17.33 -10.84
CA TYR A 363 -7.72 -16.11 -10.28
C TYR A 363 -8.53 -15.38 -11.35
N VAL A 364 -9.64 -14.77 -10.96
CA VAL A 364 -10.44 -13.91 -11.83
C VAL A 364 -10.99 -12.72 -11.05
N ASP A 365 -10.74 -11.51 -11.55
CA ASP A 365 -11.34 -10.28 -11.03
C ASP A 365 -12.80 -10.20 -11.51
N HIS A 366 -13.71 -10.74 -10.70
CA HIS A 366 -15.14 -10.79 -11.02
C HIS A 366 -15.99 -10.77 -9.76
N TRP A 367 -17.03 -9.93 -9.74
CA TRP A 367 -17.95 -9.75 -8.61
C TRP A 367 -18.52 -11.05 -8.02
N GLU A 368 -18.77 -12.06 -8.86
CA GLU A 368 -19.35 -13.34 -8.47
C GLU A 368 -18.31 -14.38 -8.02
N SER A 369 -17.02 -14.07 -8.13
CA SER A 369 -15.95 -14.99 -7.72
C SER A 369 -15.59 -14.79 -6.25
N TYR A 370 -16.39 -15.34 -5.35
CA TYR A 370 -16.06 -15.31 -3.94
C TYR A 370 -14.84 -16.18 -3.57
N SER A 371 -14.58 -17.24 -4.30
CA SER A 371 -13.47 -18.15 -3.97
C SER A 371 -12.08 -17.65 -4.41
N THR A 372 -12.01 -16.61 -5.25
CA THR A 372 -10.73 -16.00 -5.66
C THR A 372 -10.64 -14.51 -5.35
N ASN A 373 -11.77 -13.79 -5.38
CA ASN A 373 -11.80 -12.33 -5.40
C ASN A 373 -12.59 -11.71 -4.22
N GLU A 374 -12.92 -12.48 -3.20
CA GLU A 374 -13.55 -11.96 -1.99
C GLU A 374 -12.58 -11.15 -1.13
N ILE A 375 -13.12 -10.28 -0.32
CA ILE A 375 -12.39 -9.52 0.70
C ILE A 375 -12.81 -10.04 2.07
N THR A 376 -11.86 -10.25 2.99
CA THR A 376 -12.17 -10.55 4.39
C THR A 376 -11.27 -9.78 5.34
N ILE A 377 -11.74 -9.53 6.58
CA ILE A 377 -10.94 -8.86 7.61
C ILE A 377 -9.67 -9.66 7.93
N TYR A 378 -9.80 -10.97 8.07
CA TYR A 378 -8.69 -11.86 8.47
C TYR A 378 -7.72 -12.23 7.33
N TRP A 379 -7.95 -11.75 6.10
CA TRP A 379 -6.94 -11.74 5.02
C TRP A 379 -6.20 -10.41 4.97
N ASN A 380 -6.89 -9.31 5.32
CA ASN A 380 -6.34 -7.95 5.30
C ASN A 380 -5.47 -7.66 6.53
N SER A 381 -5.85 -8.14 7.71
CA SER A 381 -5.09 -7.91 8.94
C SER A 381 -3.66 -8.45 8.89
N PRO A 382 -3.37 -9.68 8.39
CA PRO A 382 -1.99 -10.15 8.29
C PRO A 382 -1.18 -9.42 7.21
N LEU A 383 -1.81 -8.87 6.16
CA LEU A 383 -1.10 -7.97 5.23
C LEU A 383 -0.65 -6.71 5.94
N THR A 384 -1.51 -6.09 6.74
CA THR A 384 -1.17 -4.90 7.54
C THR A 384 0.02 -5.20 8.47
N CYS A 385 -0.01 -6.36 9.14
CA CYS A 385 1.08 -6.80 10.01
C CYS A 385 2.37 -7.05 9.22
N LEU A 386 2.30 -7.75 8.09
CA LEU A 386 3.46 -8.05 7.26
C LEU A 386 4.09 -6.76 6.68
N LEU A 387 3.27 -5.79 6.30
CA LEU A 387 3.74 -4.46 5.88
C LEU A 387 4.47 -3.76 7.03
N ALA A 388 3.89 -3.74 8.23
CA ALA A 388 4.51 -3.13 9.40
C ALA A 388 5.86 -3.78 9.75
N MET A 389 5.94 -5.12 9.72
CA MET A 389 7.16 -5.87 10.00
C MET A 389 8.28 -5.66 8.96
N ASN A 390 7.94 -5.37 7.71
CA ASN A 390 8.90 -5.17 6.62
C ASN A 390 9.16 -3.70 6.29
N SER A 391 8.40 -2.79 6.87
CA SER A 391 8.66 -1.37 6.77
C SER A 391 9.79 -1.01 7.73
N THR A 392 10.78 -0.29 7.25
CA THR A 392 11.69 0.40 8.16
C THR A 392 10.88 1.50 8.81
N ALA A 393 10.62 1.40 10.12
CA ALA A 393 10.17 2.55 10.85
C ALA A 393 11.15 3.67 10.54
N ARG A 394 10.66 4.80 10.09
CA ARG A 394 11.38 6.03 10.23
C ARG A 394 11.44 6.26 11.73
N THR A 395 12.54 5.85 12.35
CA THR A 395 12.80 6.21 13.72
C THR A 395 12.97 7.72 13.75
N PRO A 396 12.03 8.50 14.34
CA PRO A 396 12.34 9.84 14.74
C PRO A 396 13.23 9.68 15.98
N GLY A 397 14.53 9.60 15.77
CA GLY A 397 15.42 9.53 16.91
C GLY A 397 16.68 8.69 16.74
N HIS A 398 17.48 9.01 15.75
CA HIS A 398 18.92 9.11 15.90
C HIS A 398 19.46 10.09 14.87
N ASP A 399 19.64 11.31 15.31
CA ASP A 399 20.63 12.33 14.93
C ASP A 399 20.96 12.56 13.45
N ASP A 400 19.94 12.63 12.57
CA ASP A 400 20.06 13.49 11.40
C ASP A 400 18.67 14.03 11.04
N ILE A 401 18.22 15.05 11.78
CA ILE A 401 17.15 15.92 11.29
C ILE A 401 17.72 16.59 10.04
N ILE A 402 17.30 16.09 8.88
CA ILE A 402 17.69 16.71 7.62
C ILE A 402 17.00 18.07 7.55
N SER A 403 17.77 19.12 7.77
CA SER A 403 17.24 20.49 7.75
C SER A 403 16.61 20.80 6.40
N GLY A 404 15.29 20.98 6.39
CA GLY A 404 14.48 21.19 5.21
C GLY A 404 13.58 20.01 4.80
N ASP A 405 13.78 18.81 5.34
CA ASP A 405 12.90 17.66 5.14
C ASP A 405 11.71 17.72 6.10
N VAL A 406 10.75 18.58 5.78
CA VAL A 406 9.62 18.91 6.64
C VAL A 406 8.59 17.75 6.70
N ASN A 407 8.45 17.01 5.61
CA ASN A 407 7.56 15.86 5.55
C ASN A 407 8.19 14.56 6.06
N GLN A 408 9.52 14.61 6.38
CA GLN A 408 10.32 13.51 6.91
C GLN A 408 10.42 12.31 5.95
N ASP A 409 10.47 12.58 4.62
CA ASP A 409 10.62 11.54 3.61
C ASP A 409 12.09 11.27 3.21
N GLN A 410 13.04 11.80 3.98
CA GLN A 410 14.49 11.75 3.77
C GLN A 410 14.96 12.46 2.48
N THR A 411 14.07 13.17 1.82
CA THR A 411 14.37 13.90 0.60
C THR A 411 13.89 15.33 0.75
N VAL A 412 14.80 16.30 0.80
CA VAL A 412 14.42 17.70 0.80
C VAL A 412 14.03 18.08 -0.62
N ASN A 413 12.74 18.34 -0.85
CA ASN A 413 12.15 18.61 -2.16
C ASN A 413 10.95 19.59 -2.08
N THR A 414 10.22 19.77 -3.18
CA THR A 414 9.08 20.69 -3.23
C THR A 414 7.90 20.29 -2.33
N ALA A 415 7.76 19.01 -1.95
CA ALA A 415 6.71 18.60 -1.03
C ALA A 415 6.90 19.21 0.36
N ASP A 416 8.16 19.39 0.81
CA ASP A 416 8.49 20.05 2.07
C ASP A 416 8.13 21.53 2.04
N VAL A 417 8.40 22.18 0.91
CA VAL A 417 7.99 23.57 0.69
C VAL A 417 6.47 23.72 0.80
N VAL A 418 5.72 22.82 0.20
CA VAL A 418 4.24 22.83 0.24
C VAL A 418 3.75 22.59 1.67
N LEU A 419 4.33 21.63 2.41
CA LEU A 419 3.95 21.36 3.80
C LEU A 419 4.26 22.55 4.70
N LEU A 420 5.45 23.14 4.58
CA LEU A 420 5.82 24.34 5.33
C LEU A 420 4.93 25.55 4.99
N GLN A 421 4.53 25.71 3.72
CA GLN A 421 3.56 26.75 3.32
C GLN A 421 2.20 26.55 4.01
N LYS A 422 1.66 25.32 4.00
CA LYS A 422 0.39 24.99 4.67
C LYS A 422 0.45 25.29 6.17
N TYR A 423 1.56 24.96 6.81
CA TYR A 423 1.78 25.30 8.23
C TYR A 423 1.77 26.81 8.46
N LEU A 424 2.48 27.59 7.65
CA LEU A 424 2.54 29.05 7.78
C LEU A 424 1.19 29.72 7.50
N LEU A 425 0.33 29.10 6.69
CA LEU A 425 -1.05 29.53 6.44
C LEU A 425 -2.02 29.09 7.54
N GLY A 426 -1.57 28.26 8.50
CA GLY A 426 -2.40 27.73 9.58
C GLY A 426 -3.34 26.60 9.14
N GLU A 427 -3.07 25.97 8.00
CA GLU A 427 -3.88 24.87 7.47
C GLU A 427 -3.51 23.51 8.08
N VAL A 428 -2.29 23.35 8.59
CA VAL A 428 -1.79 22.14 9.24
C VAL A 428 -0.96 22.48 10.47
N SER A 429 -0.79 21.51 11.40
CA SER A 429 0.16 21.57 12.50
C SER A 429 1.37 20.70 12.17
N LEU A 430 2.57 21.12 12.62
CA LEU A 430 3.78 20.31 12.52
C LEU A 430 4.05 19.61 13.85
N THR A 431 4.54 18.38 13.80
CA THR A 431 5.12 17.70 14.96
C THR A 431 6.41 18.41 15.43
N GLU A 432 6.90 18.10 16.62
CA GLU A 432 8.16 18.68 17.12
C GLU A 432 9.36 18.42 16.20
N THR A 433 9.44 17.21 15.63
CA THR A 433 10.51 16.82 14.70
C THR A 433 10.36 17.53 13.36
N GLN A 434 9.15 17.64 12.83
CA GLN A 434 8.85 18.40 11.62
C GLN A 434 9.14 19.89 11.79
N ALA A 435 8.81 20.45 12.94
CA ALA A 435 9.13 21.84 13.25
C ALA A 435 10.65 22.07 13.32
N LYS A 436 11.41 21.15 13.90
CA LYS A 436 12.89 21.20 13.90
C LYS A 436 13.47 21.08 12.48
N ALA A 437 12.90 20.25 11.63
CA ALA A 437 13.30 20.12 10.23
C ALA A 437 12.93 21.39 9.42
N ALA A 438 11.79 22.00 9.76
CA ALA A 438 11.28 23.21 9.12
C ALA A 438 12.05 24.49 9.54
N ASP A 439 12.67 24.51 10.72
CA ASP A 439 13.57 25.58 11.17
C ASP A 439 14.92 25.46 10.45
N VAL A 440 14.90 25.87 9.19
CA VAL A 440 16.03 25.71 8.27
C VAL A 440 17.15 26.70 8.59
N GLN A 441 16.83 27.79 9.28
CA GLN A 441 17.77 28.81 9.75
C GLN A 441 18.38 28.49 11.13
N ALA A 442 17.82 27.49 11.82
CA ALA A 442 18.22 27.10 13.17
C ALA A 442 18.14 28.24 14.21
N ASP A 443 17.09 29.07 14.07
CA ASP A 443 16.83 30.19 15.00
C ASP A 443 15.75 29.85 16.04
N ASN A 444 15.27 28.61 16.07
CA ASN A 444 14.19 28.06 16.89
C ASN A 444 12.81 28.69 16.62
N THR A 445 12.58 29.23 15.44
CA THR A 445 11.31 29.85 15.05
C THR A 445 10.94 29.47 13.61
N VAL A 446 9.95 28.64 13.41
CA VAL A 446 9.48 28.30 12.04
C VAL A 446 8.64 29.44 11.49
N ASN A 447 9.13 30.10 10.43
CA ASN A 447 8.49 31.28 9.85
C ASN A 447 8.74 31.41 8.31
N GLY A 448 8.32 32.53 7.72
CA GLY A 448 8.46 32.76 6.28
C GLY A 448 9.91 32.86 5.78
N PHE A 449 10.88 33.12 6.67
CA PHE A 449 12.29 33.12 6.29
C PHE A 449 12.82 31.71 6.10
N ASP A 450 12.36 30.74 6.91
CA ASP A 450 12.70 29.32 6.73
C ASP A 450 12.18 28.80 5.39
N LEU A 451 10.95 29.19 5.02
CA LEU A 451 10.39 28.88 3.70
C LEU A 451 11.25 29.46 2.57
N ALA A 452 11.74 30.69 2.73
CA ALA A 452 12.63 31.33 1.73
C ALA A 452 13.97 30.58 1.65
N VAL A 453 14.57 30.23 2.80
CA VAL A 453 15.83 29.48 2.85
C VAL A 453 15.65 28.05 2.34
N LEU A 454 14.54 27.40 2.64
CA LEU A 454 14.23 26.06 2.12
C LEU A 454 14.13 26.08 0.59
N ARG A 455 13.40 27.04 0.03
CA ARG A 455 13.36 27.25 -1.43
C ARG A 455 14.74 27.53 -2.02
N GLN A 456 15.54 28.37 -1.37
CA GLN A 456 16.91 28.65 -1.79
C GLN A 456 17.80 27.41 -1.71
N LYS A 457 17.65 26.57 -0.66
CA LYS A 457 18.37 25.29 -0.54
C LYS A 457 18.00 24.31 -1.66
N LEU A 458 16.75 24.27 -2.07
CA LEU A 458 16.33 23.43 -3.21
C LEU A 458 16.98 23.93 -4.51
N VAL A 459 16.97 25.21 -4.75
CA VAL A 459 17.68 25.82 -5.89
C VAL A 459 19.20 25.60 -5.78
N GLN A 460 19.79 25.67 -4.58
CA GLN A 460 21.24 25.46 -4.34
C GLN A 460 21.64 23.98 -4.22
N LYS A 461 20.70 23.06 -3.96
CA LYS A 461 21.00 21.61 -3.95
C LYS A 461 21.37 21.12 -5.34
N ASP A 462 20.84 21.78 -6.36
CA ASP A 462 21.29 21.61 -7.74
C ASP A 462 22.70 22.21 -7.97
N ASP A 463 23.17 23.14 -7.10
CA ASP A 463 24.48 23.82 -7.20
C ASP A 463 25.64 23.15 -6.44
N ASN A 464 25.42 22.17 -5.56
CA ASN A 464 26.47 21.61 -4.69
C ASN A 464 27.14 20.34 -5.22
N THR A 465 27.10 20.10 -6.50
CA THR A 465 28.09 19.29 -7.21
C THR A 465 29.09 20.21 -7.90
N SER A 466 30.09 20.63 -7.14
CA SER A 466 31.38 21.21 -7.58
C SER A 466 31.44 21.73 -9.00
N GLY A 467 31.41 23.07 -9.16
CA GLY A 467 32.04 23.81 -10.24
C GLY A 467 31.87 23.23 -11.64
N LYS A 468 30.65 23.15 -12.16
CA LYS A 468 30.37 22.93 -13.58
C LYS A 468 29.50 24.05 -14.10
N ASP A 469 30.03 24.62 -15.16
CA ASP A 469 29.49 25.54 -16.12
C ASP A 469 27.94 25.42 -16.28
N ASP A 470 27.20 26.49 -16.06
CA ASP A 470 25.73 26.64 -16.21
C ASP A 470 25.19 26.36 -17.64
N THR A 471 25.95 25.67 -18.46
CA THR A 471 25.65 25.36 -19.86
C THR A 471 25.19 23.90 -20.09
N LYS A 472 25.03 23.07 -19.06
CA LYS A 472 24.72 21.63 -19.25
C LYS A 472 23.42 21.24 -18.54
N GLY A 473 22.48 20.65 -19.29
CA GLY A 473 21.24 20.07 -18.80
C GLY A 473 21.44 18.94 -17.76
N ASN A 474 20.36 18.59 -17.04
CA ASN A 474 20.33 17.56 -15.99
C ASN A 474 20.80 16.19 -16.47
N GLU A 475 21.29 15.34 -15.55
CA GLU A 475 21.61 13.95 -15.87
C GLU A 475 20.31 13.20 -16.24
N PRO A 476 20.31 12.43 -17.35
CA PRO A 476 19.14 11.65 -17.74
C PRO A 476 18.82 10.52 -16.75
N SER A 477 17.57 10.05 -16.75
CA SER A 477 17.14 8.90 -15.94
C SER A 477 18.00 7.67 -16.26
N ALA A 478 18.47 6.99 -15.21
CA ALA A 478 19.29 5.77 -15.36
C ALA A 478 18.51 4.57 -15.93
N ASP A 479 17.18 4.61 -15.85
CA ASP A 479 16.27 3.52 -16.24
C ASP A 479 15.60 3.76 -17.61
N ALA A 480 16.07 4.77 -18.39
CA ALA A 480 15.50 5.06 -19.69
C ALA A 480 15.74 3.93 -20.69
N GLU A 481 14.67 3.41 -21.32
CA GLU A 481 14.75 2.42 -22.40
C GLU A 481 15.40 3.02 -23.65
N VAL A 482 15.09 4.26 -23.95
CA VAL A 482 15.70 5.06 -25.03
C VAL A 482 16.28 6.34 -24.46
N LEU A 483 17.59 6.50 -24.62
CA LEU A 483 18.31 7.64 -24.10
C LEU A 483 19.16 8.29 -25.17
N ALA A 484 18.88 9.56 -25.47
CA ALA A 484 19.73 10.42 -26.30
C ALA A 484 20.53 11.39 -25.43
N ASP A 485 21.74 11.02 -25.05
CA ASP A 485 22.65 11.87 -24.27
C ASP A 485 23.43 12.80 -25.21
N PHE A 486 22.90 13.98 -25.46
CA PHE A 486 23.48 14.96 -26.38
C PHE A 486 24.82 15.54 -25.91
N ARG A 487 25.19 15.33 -24.64
CA ARG A 487 26.55 15.65 -24.14
C ARG A 487 27.63 14.82 -24.83
N LYS A 488 27.27 13.68 -25.40
CA LYS A 488 28.14 12.79 -26.19
C LYS A 488 28.14 13.15 -27.69
N GLY A 489 27.37 14.16 -28.11
CA GLY A 489 27.18 14.53 -29.49
C GLY A 489 26.00 13.88 -30.18
N ALA A 490 25.99 13.83 -31.50
CA ALA A 490 24.94 13.18 -32.28
C ALA A 490 24.80 11.69 -31.95
N THR A 491 23.60 11.19 -31.94
CA THR A 491 23.28 9.79 -31.70
C THR A 491 22.72 9.13 -32.96
N SER A 492 22.91 7.81 -33.10
CA SER A 492 22.32 7.03 -34.19
C SER A 492 20.81 6.80 -34.04
N LEU A 493 20.20 7.24 -32.94
CA LEU A 493 18.77 7.10 -32.66
C LEU A 493 17.93 8.25 -33.23
N PHE A 494 18.59 9.37 -33.59
CA PHE A 494 17.93 10.60 -34.03
C PHE A 494 18.59 11.17 -35.28
N GLU A 495 17.85 11.96 -36.04
CA GLU A 495 18.35 12.72 -37.20
C GLU A 495 17.85 14.17 -37.20
N ALA A 496 18.60 15.04 -37.85
CA ALA A 496 18.18 16.40 -38.10
C ALA A 496 17.30 16.50 -39.34
N SER A 497 16.15 17.16 -39.23
CA SER A 497 15.27 17.43 -40.37
C SER A 497 15.93 18.35 -41.40
N ASP A 498 15.76 18.06 -42.70
CA ASP A 498 16.41 18.76 -43.77
C ASP A 498 15.53 18.85 -45.04
N GLY A 499 15.38 20.03 -45.61
CA GLY A 499 14.81 20.24 -46.93
C GLY A 499 13.29 20.28 -47.05
N TRP A 500 12.55 20.43 -45.96
CA TRP A 500 11.08 20.52 -45.93
C TRP A 500 10.58 21.58 -44.94
N THR A 501 9.26 21.78 -44.83
CA THR A 501 8.61 22.78 -43.97
C THR A 501 7.28 22.26 -43.48
N ASN A 502 6.85 22.69 -42.29
CA ASN A 502 5.49 22.45 -41.79
C ASN A 502 4.43 23.28 -42.54
N GLY A 503 4.84 24.22 -43.38
CA GLY A 503 3.92 25.09 -44.10
C GLY A 503 3.34 26.21 -43.23
N ASN A 504 2.24 26.81 -43.71
CA ASN A 504 1.58 27.89 -42.99
C ASN A 504 0.91 27.34 -41.71
N PRO A 505 1.04 27.95 -40.50
CA PRO A 505 1.52 29.35 -40.30
C PRO A 505 3.03 29.50 -40.12
N PHE A 506 3.81 28.45 -40.18
CA PHE A 506 5.26 28.49 -39.97
C PHE A 506 5.95 29.04 -41.23
N ASP A 507 6.65 30.18 -41.09
CA ASP A 507 7.43 30.82 -42.15
C ASP A 507 8.89 30.36 -42.10
N CYS A 508 9.09 29.06 -42.04
CA CYS A 508 10.36 28.42 -41.73
C CYS A 508 10.54 27.13 -42.53
N GLY A 509 11.73 26.95 -43.11
CA GLY A 509 12.18 25.67 -43.67
C GLY A 509 13.16 24.97 -42.74
N TRP A 510 13.03 23.64 -42.61
CA TRP A 510 13.94 22.84 -41.79
C TRP A 510 15.26 22.60 -42.51
N THR A 511 16.38 22.85 -41.78
CA THR A 511 17.72 22.52 -42.28
C THR A 511 18.60 21.91 -41.19
N LYS A 512 19.27 20.81 -41.53
CA LYS A 512 20.24 20.18 -40.65
C LYS A 512 21.43 21.09 -40.29
N ASN A 513 21.71 22.12 -41.10
CA ASN A 513 22.77 23.05 -40.81
C ASN A 513 22.52 23.90 -39.55
N ASN A 514 21.27 23.99 -39.12
CA ASN A 514 20.84 24.67 -37.90
C ASN A 514 20.86 23.78 -36.66
N THR A 515 21.33 22.53 -36.82
CA THR A 515 21.51 21.56 -35.71
C THR A 515 23.01 21.43 -35.44
N SER A 516 23.44 21.65 -34.22
CA SER A 516 24.83 21.49 -33.81
C SER A 516 24.95 20.91 -32.39
N PHE A 517 26.08 20.25 -32.15
CA PHE A 517 26.42 19.73 -30.84
C PHE A 517 27.68 20.42 -30.36
N ASP A 518 27.54 21.32 -29.41
CA ASP A 518 28.64 22.12 -28.90
C ASP A 518 28.58 22.19 -27.37
N ASN A 519 29.74 22.06 -26.73
CA ASN A 519 29.88 22.06 -25.27
C ASN A 519 28.95 21.07 -24.51
N GLY A 520 28.61 19.97 -25.15
CA GLY A 520 27.74 18.95 -24.56
C GLY A 520 26.25 19.28 -24.60
N VAL A 521 25.86 20.18 -25.52
CA VAL A 521 24.48 20.60 -25.72
C VAL A 521 24.09 20.41 -27.19
N LEU A 522 22.89 19.95 -27.44
CA LEU A 522 22.23 20.02 -28.74
C LEU A 522 21.68 21.45 -28.91
N ASN A 523 22.17 22.17 -29.90
CA ASN A 523 21.70 23.51 -30.25
C ASN A 523 20.81 23.42 -31.49
N LEU A 524 19.58 23.89 -31.37
CA LEU A 524 18.62 24.08 -32.46
C LEU A 524 18.51 25.58 -32.73
N THR A 525 18.97 26.03 -33.89
CA THR A 525 19.06 27.46 -34.19
C THR A 525 18.04 27.88 -35.25
N ILE A 526 17.70 29.18 -35.24
CA ILE A 526 16.86 29.80 -36.25
C ILE A 526 17.67 30.91 -36.90
N ASP A 527 17.75 30.89 -38.23
CA ASP A 527 18.45 31.90 -39.04
C ASP A 527 17.56 32.42 -40.16
N LYS A 528 17.96 33.57 -40.73
CA LYS A 528 17.35 34.04 -41.98
C LYS A 528 17.72 33.08 -43.12
N ASP A 529 16.73 32.70 -43.91
CA ASP A 529 16.99 31.86 -45.08
C ASP A 529 17.78 32.64 -46.17
N SER A 530 19.03 32.27 -46.37
CA SER A 530 19.89 32.86 -47.40
C SER A 530 19.53 32.40 -48.82
N SER A 531 18.75 31.34 -48.98
CA SER A 531 18.26 30.84 -50.28
C SER A 531 17.10 31.67 -50.81
N GLY A 532 16.36 32.34 -49.95
CA GLY A 532 15.16 33.11 -50.26
C GLY A 532 13.93 32.25 -50.55
N GLN A 533 13.96 30.94 -50.21
CA GLN A 533 12.81 30.04 -50.36
C GLN A 533 11.79 30.28 -49.24
N TYR A 534 12.28 30.56 -48.02
CA TYR A 534 11.50 30.91 -46.84
C TYR A 534 12.01 32.24 -46.26
N ASN A 535 11.34 32.81 -45.28
CA ASN A 535 11.93 33.95 -44.56
C ASN A 535 12.99 33.51 -43.55
N TYR A 536 12.81 32.32 -42.97
CA TYR A 536 13.69 31.74 -41.97
C TYR A 536 13.98 30.26 -42.23
N THR A 537 15.08 29.76 -41.65
CA THR A 537 15.38 28.36 -41.50
C THR A 537 15.44 28.00 -40.01
N GLY A 538 14.92 26.89 -39.63
CA GLY A 538 14.91 26.38 -38.27
C GLY A 538 15.54 24.98 -38.16
N ALA A 539 15.51 24.43 -36.99
CA ALA A 539 16.03 23.11 -36.71
C ALA A 539 14.98 22.25 -35.97
N GLU A 540 14.94 20.99 -36.36
CA GLU A 540 14.25 19.93 -35.67
C GLU A 540 15.19 18.70 -35.59
N TYR A 541 15.25 18.03 -34.42
CA TYR A 541 16.04 16.83 -34.22
C TYR A 541 15.10 15.73 -33.70
N ARG A 542 14.82 14.72 -34.50
CA ARG A 542 13.76 13.74 -34.28
C ARG A 542 14.27 12.32 -34.22
N SER A 543 13.55 11.45 -33.51
CA SER A 543 13.84 10.01 -33.47
C SER A 543 13.62 9.34 -34.84
N LEU A 544 14.42 8.31 -35.12
CA LEU A 544 14.28 7.47 -36.31
C LEU A 544 13.21 6.40 -36.13
N GLU A 545 12.94 6.00 -34.90
CA GLU A 545 11.95 5.00 -34.55
C GLU A 545 10.70 5.64 -33.94
N HIS A 546 9.57 4.97 -34.09
CA HIS A 546 8.31 5.36 -33.46
C HIS A 546 8.18 4.69 -32.11
N TYR A 547 7.76 5.46 -31.12
CA TYR A 547 7.51 5.00 -29.76
C TYR A 547 6.03 5.13 -29.43
N HIS A 548 5.57 4.40 -28.39
CA HIS A 548 4.17 4.35 -27.99
C HIS A 548 4.01 4.77 -26.52
N TYR A 549 3.00 4.29 -25.83
CA TYR A 549 2.76 4.66 -24.42
C TYR A 549 4.01 4.58 -23.56
N GLY A 550 4.17 5.53 -22.67
CA GLY A 550 5.33 5.61 -21.79
C GLY A 550 5.61 7.03 -21.29
N TYR A 551 6.67 7.16 -20.55
CA TYR A 551 7.17 8.45 -20.05
C TYR A 551 8.22 9.02 -20.99
N TYR A 552 8.03 10.30 -21.35
CA TYR A 552 8.91 11.05 -22.23
C TYR A 552 9.42 12.28 -21.51
N GLU A 553 10.71 12.56 -21.61
CA GLU A 553 11.36 13.64 -20.90
C GLU A 553 12.47 14.29 -21.73
N THR A 554 12.61 15.60 -21.62
CA THR A 554 13.76 16.35 -22.13
C THR A 554 14.18 17.45 -21.18
N SER A 555 15.48 17.73 -21.12
CA SER A 555 16.00 18.93 -20.49
C SER A 555 16.28 19.96 -21.56
N MET A 556 15.55 21.08 -21.56
CA MET A 556 15.73 22.14 -22.55
C MET A 556 15.72 23.54 -21.94
N LYS A 557 16.38 24.47 -22.64
CA LYS A 557 16.33 25.89 -22.39
C LYS A 557 15.68 26.59 -23.58
N ALA A 558 14.58 27.29 -23.32
CA ALA A 558 13.80 27.93 -24.38
C ALA A 558 14.44 29.26 -24.85
N ILE A 559 14.13 29.65 -26.07
CA ILE A 559 14.51 30.97 -26.60
C ILE A 559 13.44 32.02 -26.29
N LYS A 560 13.85 33.19 -25.78
CA LYS A 560 12.98 34.35 -25.58
C LYS A 560 13.02 35.27 -26.79
N ASN A 561 12.15 35.01 -27.75
CA ASN A 561 12.01 35.82 -28.95
C ASN A 561 10.58 35.67 -29.50
N ASP A 562 9.87 36.78 -29.66
CA ASP A 562 8.52 36.78 -30.22
C ASP A 562 8.50 36.16 -31.63
N GLY A 563 7.54 35.27 -31.87
CA GLY A 563 7.42 34.50 -33.12
C GLY A 563 8.22 33.18 -33.15
N VAL A 564 8.89 32.80 -32.07
CA VAL A 564 9.61 31.52 -31.96
C VAL A 564 8.91 30.61 -30.97
N VAL A 565 8.91 29.31 -31.25
CA VAL A 565 8.46 28.25 -30.36
C VAL A 565 9.63 27.32 -30.10
N SER A 566 9.89 27.01 -28.82
CA SER A 566 10.80 25.95 -28.38
C SER A 566 9.94 24.80 -27.88
N SER A 567 10.02 23.63 -28.52
CA SER A 567 9.10 22.54 -28.26
C SER A 567 9.79 21.21 -28.05
N PHE A 568 9.10 20.35 -27.28
CA PHE A 568 9.33 18.93 -27.14
C PHE A 568 8.00 18.20 -27.36
N PHE A 569 7.94 17.28 -28.31
CA PHE A 569 6.68 16.69 -28.74
C PHE A 569 6.84 15.27 -29.27
N THR A 570 5.75 14.54 -29.33
CA THR A 570 5.59 13.32 -30.17
C THR A 570 4.69 13.65 -31.34
N TYR A 571 4.96 13.04 -32.49
CA TYR A 571 4.17 13.26 -33.70
C TYR A 571 4.10 11.98 -34.54
N THR A 572 2.92 11.71 -35.08
CA THR A 572 2.71 10.85 -36.25
C THR A 572 1.65 11.50 -37.14
N GLY A 573 1.70 11.26 -38.45
CA GLY A 573 0.76 11.95 -39.30
C GLY A 573 0.67 11.43 -40.75
N PRO A 574 -0.12 12.14 -41.60
CA PRO A 574 -0.40 11.72 -42.98
C PRO A 574 0.83 11.56 -43.88
N SER A 575 1.93 12.28 -43.56
CA SER A 575 3.20 12.13 -44.28
C SER A 575 3.79 10.72 -44.15
N GLU A 576 3.41 10.00 -43.09
CA GLU A 576 3.86 8.65 -42.77
C GLU A 576 2.76 7.59 -42.97
N ASN A 577 1.65 7.99 -43.60
CA ASN A 577 0.43 7.20 -43.76
C ASN A 577 -0.24 6.81 -42.43
N ASN A 578 -0.06 7.59 -41.39
CA ASN A 578 -0.67 7.44 -40.06
C ASN A 578 -1.73 8.51 -39.83
N PRO A 579 -2.66 8.30 -38.88
CA PRO A 579 -3.45 9.39 -38.31
C PRO A 579 -2.55 10.50 -37.75
N TRP A 580 -3.03 11.72 -37.71
CA TRP A 580 -2.31 12.79 -37.03
C TRP A 580 -2.62 12.71 -35.54
N ASP A 581 -1.65 12.20 -34.79
CA ASP A 581 -1.64 12.16 -33.34
C ASP A 581 -0.37 12.86 -32.83
N GLU A 582 -0.49 13.71 -31.83
CA GLU A 582 0.59 14.59 -31.34
C GLU A 582 0.37 14.90 -29.85
N ILE A 583 1.46 15.02 -29.12
CA ILE A 583 1.46 15.50 -27.71
C ILE A 583 2.55 16.56 -27.61
N ASP A 584 2.20 17.74 -27.12
CA ASP A 584 3.03 18.92 -27.17
C ASP A 584 3.39 19.46 -25.80
N VAL A 585 4.66 19.92 -25.69
CA VAL A 585 5.17 20.82 -24.68
C VAL A 585 5.82 21.98 -25.44
N GLU A 586 5.21 23.16 -25.44
CA GLU A 586 5.64 24.31 -26.24
C GLU A 586 5.86 25.55 -25.38
N VAL A 587 7.11 26.07 -25.35
CA VAL A 587 7.40 27.37 -24.76
C VAL A 587 7.36 28.42 -25.87
N LEU A 588 6.36 29.29 -25.79
CA LEU A 588 6.19 30.36 -26.74
C LEU A 588 7.15 31.50 -26.40
N GLY A 589 8.08 31.84 -27.28
CA GLY A 589 9.13 32.82 -27.02
C GLY A 589 8.66 34.25 -26.72
N LYS A 590 7.38 34.56 -26.97
CA LYS A 590 6.74 35.83 -26.57
C LYS A 590 6.50 35.94 -25.06
N ASP A 591 6.37 34.81 -24.37
CA ASP A 591 6.18 34.72 -22.90
C ASP A 591 6.75 33.41 -22.38
N THR A 592 8.03 33.40 -22.08
CA THR A 592 8.77 32.21 -21.61
C THR A 592 8.57 31.89 -20.15
N THR A 593 7.66 32.59 -19.46
CA THR A 593 7.20 32.24 -18.10
C THR A 593 6.06 31.25 -18.12
N LYS A 594 5.59 30.86 -19.30
CA LYS A 594 4.48 29.90 -19.50
C LYS A 594 4.86 28.83 -20.50
N VAL A 595 4.22 27.68 -20.36
CA VAL A 595 4.26 26.59 -21.34
C VAL A 595 2.85 26.33 -21.86
N GLN A 596 2.73 26.10 -23.16
CA GLN A 596 1.52 25.61 -23.80
C GLN A 596 1.61 24.08 -23.88
N LEU A 597 0.63 23.42 -23.32
CA LEU A 597 0.43 21.97 -23.39
C LEU A 597 -0.72 21.70 -24.34
N ASN A 598 -0.57 20.71 -25.21
CA ASN A 598 -1.61 20.39 -26.19
C ASN A 598 -1.54 18.92 -26.59
N TYR A 599 -2.58 18.41 -27.24
CA TYR A 599 -2.55 17.14 -27.92
C TYR A 599 -3.51 17.12 -29.10
N TYR A 600 -3.21 16.26 -30.07
CA TYR A 600 -4.08 15.96 -31.22
C TYR A 600 -4.39 14.47 -31.25
N THR A 601 -5.64 14.14 -31.62
CA THR A 601 -6.06 12.77 -31.91
C THR A 601 -6.83 12.73 -33.21
N ASN A 602 -6.37 11.92 -34.18
CA ASN A 602 -6.91 11.89 -35.55
C ASN A 602 -7.02 13.29 -36.19
N GLY A 603 -6.09 14.17 -35.95
CA GLY A 603 -6.06 15.54 -36.46
C GLY A 603 -7.01 16.51 -35.78
N VAL A 604 -7.65 16.10 -34.68
CA VAL A 604 -8.51 16.97 -33.87
C VAL A 604 -7.68 17.53 -32.71
N GLY A 605 -7.42 18.81 -32.72
CA GLY A 605 -6.77 19.60 -31.69
C GLY A 605 -7.77 20.44 -30.90
N ASN A 606 -7.37 21.64 -30.49
CA ASN A 606 -8.09 22.56 -29.61
C ASN A 606 -8.14 22.09 -28.16
N HIS A 607 -7.03 21.49 -27.70
CA HIS A 607 -6.86 21.05 -26.31
C HIS A 607 -5.77 21.88 -25.61
N GLU A 608 -5.46 23.06 -26.16
CA GLU A 608 -4.39 23.92 -25.65
C GLU A 608 -4.68 24.38 -24.22
N TYR A 609 -3.68 24.20 -23.35
CA TYR A 609 -3.70 24.68 -21.98
C TYR A 609 -2.42 25.46 -21.68
N MET A 610 -2.55 26.72 -21.24
CA MET A 610 -1.42 27.54 -20.83
C MET A 610 -1.16 27.36 -19.34
N TYR A 611 0.04 26.88 -19.00
CA TYR A 611 0.46 26.65 -17.63
C TYR A 611 1.54 27.67 -17.24
N ASP A 612 1.40 28.32 -16.06
CA ASP A 612 2.39 29.23 -15.49
C ASP A 612 3.51 28.42 -14.85
N LEU A 613 4.74 28.55 -15.36
CA LEU A 613 5.89 27.77 -14.91
C LEU A 613 6.42 28.19 -13.53
N GLY A 614 6.19 29.44 -13.12
CA GLY A 614 6.77 30.00 -11.91
C GLY A 614 8.23 30.43 -12.04
N PHE A 615 8.81 30.26 -13.24
CA PHE A 615 10.16 30.67 -13.63
C PHE A 615 10.17 31.13 -15.10
N ASP A 616 11.28 31.69 -15.57
CA ASP A 616 11.48 32.04 -16.99
C ASP A 616 12.31 30.93 -17.66
N ALA A 617 11.69 30.15 -18.54
CA ALA A 617 12.29 29.02 -19.25
C ALA A 617 13.48 29.41 -20.16
N SER A 618 13.69 30.69 -20.39
CA SER A 618 14.82 31.21 -21.18
C SER A 618 16.08 31.48 -20.33
N GLU A 619 15.97 31.44 -19.00
CA GLU A 619 17.10 31.75 -18.11
C GLU A 619 17.96 30.55 -17.77
N GLY A 620 17.40 29.31 -17.82
CA GLY A 620 18.12 28.10 -17.51
C GLY A 620 17.58 26.86 -18.22
N TYR A 621 18.21 25.70 -17.97
CA TYR A 621 17.70 24.41 -18.39
C TYR A 621 16.67 23.91 -17.38
N HIS A 622 15.52 23.44 -17.87
CA HIS A 622 14.48 22.84 -17.07
C HIS A 622 14.05 21.53 -17.73
N THR A 623 13.63 20.57 -16.91
CA THR A 623 13.10 19.29 -17.38
C THR A 623 11.62 19.45 -17.69
N TYR A 624 11.22 18.95 -18.84
CA TYR A 624 9.83 18.90 -19.30
C TYR A 624 9.53 17.48 -19.72
N GLY A 625 8.37 16.96 -19.34
CA GLY A 625 7.98 15.61 -19.68
C GLY A 625 6.49 15.41 -19.74
N PHE A 626 6.10 14.24 -20.24
CA PHE A 626 4.73 13.76 -20.16
C PHE A 626 4.70 12.24 -20.04
N ASP A 627 3.75 11.76 -19.26
CA ASP A 627 3.39 10.35 -19.17
C ASP A 627 2.17 10.11 -20.07
N TRP A 628 2.40 9.41 -21.18
CA TRP A 628 1.37 9.08 -22.15
C TRP A 628 0.89 7.64 -21.92
N GLN A 629 -0.36 7.51 -21.52
CA GLN A 629 -1.04 6.24 -21.29
C GLN A 629 -2.24 6.11 -22.20
N LYS A 630 -2.82 4.91 -22.25
CA LYS A 630 -3.95 4.61 -23.14
C LYS A 630 -5.13 5.57 -22.98
N ASP A 631 -5.43 5.99 -21.76
CA ASP A 631 -6.63 6.74 -21.42
C ASP A 631 -6.37 8.14 -20.85
N TYR A 632 -5.07 8.52 -20.67
CA TYR A 632 -4.70 9.84 -20.18
C TYR A 632 -3.31 10.28 -20.61
N ILE A 633 -3.05 11.58 -20.51
CA ILE A 633 -1.73 12.21 -20.62
C ILE A 633 -1.55 13.09 -19.39
N THR A 634 -0.41 12.93 -18.70
CA THR A 634 -0.02 13.81 -17.59
C THR A 634 1.26 14.52 -17.96
N TRP A 635 1.31 15.85 -17.88
CA TRP A 635 2.53 16.65 -18.10
C TRP A 635 3.22 16.94 -16.77
N HIS A 636 4.56 16.93 -16.80
CA HIS A 636 5.45 17.11 -15.65
C HIS A 636 6.43 18.24 -15.87
#